data_81bcec24f28634810204b2f10842501f
#
_entry.id   81bcec24f28634810204b2f10842501f
#
_cell.length_a   1.000
_cell.length_b   1.000
_cell.length_c   1.000
_cell.angle_alpha   90.00
_cell.angle_beta   90.00
_cell.angle_gamma   90.00
#
_symmetry.space_group_name_H-M   'P 1'
#
loop_
_entity.id
_entity.type
_entity.pdbx_description
1 polymer ?
#
loop_
_entity_poly.entity_id
_entity_poly.type
_entity_poly.pdbx_seq_one_letter_code
_entity_poly.pdbx_strand_id
1 'polypeptide(L)'
;MIERFLKQTKFTSVEDYNKNLEFIIPENFNFAYDVMDAWAEEAPEKLAILWTNDQGEEIRTTYGELKEQTDQAASYLQTLGIGKNDPVMLILKRRYEWWVVMLALCKIGAIVIPATHMLTKHDIVYRNTRASVKAIICVDDPYVVSQIQAAMSESPTVKQYITITNHGKPIPEGFHDWQSEWKQAPKFVRPAFVNTNDDTMLMYFTSGTSGEPKMVAHDYLYAMGHLSTGVFWHNLHEGSLHLTVADTGWGKAVWGKFYGQWFAGATVFVFDHEKFNADTLLRQMEKYKVTSFCAPPTIYRFMIREDLSKYDLSSLEYCTTAGEALNPAVFDKFYEKTGIRMMEGFGQTETTMTLGTFPWMTPKPGSMGIPNAQYDIDLIRADGTPCEDGEKGEIVVRVGDRKPIGLFKEYYRDPELTREAWHDGLYHTGDMAWRD
;
A
#
# COMPACT_ATOMS: atom_id res chain seq x y z
N MET A 1 8.06 -10.45 -16.02
CA MET A 1 6.80 -9.92 -15.45
C MET A 1 6.55 -8.46 -15.82
N ILE A 2 7.47 -7.54 -15.50
CA ILE A 2 7.27 -6.08 -15.75
C ILE A 2 7.16 -5.71 -17.24
N GLU A 3 7.76 -6.50 -18.14
CA GLU A 3 7.69 -6.35 -19.59
C GLU A 3 6.26 -6.50 -20.16
N ARG A 4 5.34 -7.05 -19.37
CA ARG A 4 3.91 -7.13 -19.74
C ARG A 4 3.20 -5.79 -19.60
N PHE A 5 3.77 -4.88 -18.79
CA PHE A 5 3.13 -3.63 -18.37
C PHE A 5 3.90 -2.37 -18.72
N LEU A 6 5.16 -2.50 -19.16
CA LEU A 6 6.01 -1.40 -19.56
C LEU A 6 6.68 -1.69 -20.91
N LYS A 7 6.73 -0.66 -21.78
CA LYS A 7 7.45 -0.78 -23.05
C LYS A 7 8.96 -0.83 -22.85
N GLN A 8 9.49 -0.11 -21.88
CA GLN A 8 10.89 -0.15 -21.46
C GLN A 8 10.97 -0.45 -19.96
N THR A 9 11.84 -1.35 -19.55
CA THR A 9 11.94 -1.81 -18.15
C THR A 9 13.25 -1.45 -17.49
N LYS A 10 14.23 -0.95 -18.27
CA LYS A 10 15.53 -0.52 -17.76
C LYS A 10 15.82 0.88 -18.26
N PHE A 11 16.20 1.76 -17.34
CA PHE A 11 16.56 3.13 -17.61
C PHE A 11 17.97 3.39 -17.06
N THR A 12 18.71 4.26 -17.75
CA THR A 12 20.12 4.55 -17.43
C THR A 12 20.31 5.93 -16.80
N SER A 13 19.31 6.79 -16.90
CA SER A 13 19.32 8.15 -16.35
C SER A 13 17.90 8.65 -16.09
N VAL A 14 17.80 9.78 -15.40
CA VAL A 14 16.54 10.50 -15.20
C VAL A 14 15.92 10.92 -16.53
N GLU A 15 16.72 11.41 -17.48
CA GLU A 15 16.26 11.84 -18.81
C GLU A 15 15.68 10.66 -19.59
N ASP A 16 16.36 9.51 -19.53
CA ASP A 16 15.91 8.28 -20.17
C ASP A 16 14.57 7.81 -19.57
N TYR A 17 14.46 7.83 -18.23
CA TYR A 17 13.24 7.49 -17.51
C TYR A 17 12.08 8.45 -17.86
N ASN A 18 12.30 9.75 -17.77
CA ASN A 18 11.28 10.75 -18.06
C ASN A 18 10.77 10.69 -19.51
N LYS A 19 11.65 10.36 -20.45
CA LYS A 19 11.31 10.31 -21.87
C LYS A 19 10.61 9.03 -22.27
N ASN A 20 10.95 7.90 -21.67
CA ASN A 20 10.64 6.57 -22.18
C ASN A 20 9.76 5.71 -21.25
N LEU A 21 9.36 6.24 -20.08
CA LEU A 21 8.38 5.53 -19.24
C LEU A 21 7.03 5.49 -19.95
N GLU A 22 6.62 4.33 -20.39
CA GLU A 22 5.35 4.13 -21.07
C GLU A 22 4.68 2.83 -20.62
N PHE A 23 3.44 2.94 -20.12
CA PHE A 23 2.65 1.81 -19.65
C PHE A 23 1.96 1.08 -20.80
N ILE A 24 1.96 -0.24 -20.73
CA ILE A 24 1.09 -1.14 -21.50
C ILE A 24 -0.08 -1.48 -20.62
N ILE A 25 -1.25 -0.93 -20.92
CA ILE A 25 -2.45 -1.08 -20.08
C ILE A 25 -3.31 -2.22 -20.61
N PRO A 26 -3.44 -3.34 -19.89
CA PRO A 26 -4.34 -4.41 -20.27
C PRO A 26 -5.81 -3.94 -20.21
N GLU A 27 -6.65 -4.53 -21.04
CA GLU A 27 -8.09 -4.44 -20.87
C GLU A 27 -8.51 -5.21 -19.61
N ASN A 28 -9.31 -4.59 -18.75
CA ASN A 28 -9.81 -5.21 -17.51
C ASN A 28 -8.71 -5.76 -16.60
N PHE A 29 -7.64 -4.98 -16.40
CA PHE A 29 -6.51 -5.35 -15.55
C PHE A 29 -6.98 -5.73 -14.14
N ASN A 30 -6.47 -6.86 -13.64
CA ASN A 30 -6.70 -7.32 -12.27
C ASN A 30 -5.39 -7.81 -11.65
N PHE A 31 -4.89 -7.11 -10.66
CA PHE A 31 -3.59 -7.38 -10.06
C PHE A 31 -3.44 -8.83 -9.54
N ALA A 32 -4.51 -9.37 -8.95
CA ALA A 32 -4.47 -10.73 -8.41
C ALA A 32 -4.32 -11.80 -9.51
N TYR A 33 -4.89 -11.57 -10.69
CA TYR A 33 -4.79 -12.48 -11.82
C TYR A 33 -3.57 -12.20 -12.71
N ASP A 34 -3.41 -10.93 -13.12
CA ASP A 34 -2.43 -10.57 -14.15
C ASP A 34 -1.00 -10.52 -13.64
N VAL A 35 -0.84 -10.41 -12.31
CA VAL A 35 0.47 -10.38 -11.66
C VAL A 35 0.67 -11.59 -10.75
N MET A 36 -0.20 -11.80 -9.76
CA MET A 36 0.04 -12.82 -8.73
C MET A 36 -0.17 -14.24 -9.25
N ASP A 37 -1.30 -14.50 -9.94
CA ASP A 37 -1.53 -15.82 -10.54
C ASP A 37 -0.55 -16.08 -11.68
N ALA A 38 -0.15 -15.05 -12.44
CA ALA A 38 0.88 -15.17 -13.46
C ALA A 38 2.24 -15.57 -12.88
N TRP A 39 2.65 -15.00 -11.74
CA TRP A 39 3.85 -15.46 -11.02
C TRP A 39 3.71 -16.91 -10.53
N ALA A 40 2.53 -17.29 -10.03
CA ALA A 40 2.26 -18.66 -9.59
C ALA A 40 2.36 -19.67 -10.73
N GLU A 41 2.04 -19.27 -11.97
CA GLU A 41 2.21 -20.10 -13.18
C GLU A 41 3.67 -20.15 -13.66
N GLU A 42 4.38 -19.01 -13.65
CA GLU A 42 5.74 -18.88 -14.16
C GLU A 42 6.82 -19.40 -13.18
N ALA A 43 6.62 -19.15 -11.88
CA ALA A 43 7.59 -19.46 -10.83
C ALA A 43 6.90 -19.86 -9.52
N PRO A 44 6.15 -20.98 -9.48
CA PRO A 44 5.32 -21.36 -8.33
C PRO A 44 6.12 -21.49 -7.02
N GLU A 45 7.36 -21.93 -7.07
CA GLU A 45 8.24 -22.14 -5.92
C GLU A 45 8.94 -20.87 -5.43
N LYS A 46 8.79 -19.75 -6.15
CA LYS A 46 9.42 -18.49 -5.78
C LYS A 46 8.73 -17.91 -4.55
N LEU A 47 9.52 -17.44 -3.59
CA LEU A 47 9.02 -16.86 -2.35
C LEU A 47 8.33 -15.51 -2.62
N ALA A 48 7.06 -15.41 -2.24
CA ALA A 48 6.26 -14.19 -2.35
C ALA A 48 6.23 -13.38 -1.05
N ILE A 49 6.09 -14.07 0.08
CA ILE A 49 6.00 -13.48 1.43
C ILE A 49 6.89 -14.25 2.39
N LEU A 50 7.63 -13.49 3.21
CA LEU A 50 8.25 -13.94 4.44
C LEU A 50 7.64 -13.13 5.60
N TRP A 51 6.78 -13.75 6.38
CA TRP A 51 6.16 -13.14 7.54
C TRP A 51 6.75 -13.71 8.83
N THR A 52 6.98 -12.84 9.80
CA THR A 52 7.42 -13.22 11.16
C THR A 52 6.81 -12.28 12.19
N ASN A 53 6.75 -12.71 13.44
CA ASN A 53 6.26 -11.89 14.56
C ASN A 53 7.27 -11.81 15.71
N ASP A 54 6.90 -11.08 16.76
CA ASP A 54 7.70 -10.91 17.97
C ASP A 54 7.70 -12.12 18.90
N GLN A 55 6.85 -13.14 18.64
CA GLN A 55 6.88 -14.45 19.30
C GLN A 55 7.84 -15.44 18.59
N GLY A 56 8.40 -15.07 17.44
CA GLY A 56 9.31 -15.91 16.69
C GLY A 56 8.63 -16.91 15.75
N GLU A 57 7.33 -16.77 15.52
CA GLU A 57 6.63 -17.51 14.48
C GLU A 57 7.09 -17.02 13.10
N GLU A 58 7.12 -17.92 12.13
CA GLU A 58 7.56 -17.65 10.77
C GLU A 58 6.65 -18.34 9.76
N ILE A 59 6.23 -17.60 8.73
CA ILE A 59 5.47 -18.10 7.58
C ILE A 59 6.25 -17.74 6.32
N ARG A 60 6.60 -18.75 5.52
CA ARG A 60 7.15 -18.59 4.19
C ARG A 60 6.13 -19.06 3.19
N THR A 61 5.75 -18.21 2.26
CA THR A 61 4.72 -18.52 1.27
C THR A 61 5.24 -18.23 -0.12
N THR A 62 5.22 -19.26 -0.96
CA THR A 62 5.56 -19.12 -2.38
C THR A 62 4.40 -18.53 -3.17
N TYR A 63 4.65 -18.11 -4.42
CA TYR A 63 3.56 -17.62 -5.28
C TYR A 63 2.51 -18.69 -5.55
N GLY A 64 2.92 -19.95 -5.72
CA GLY A 64 2.00 -21.07 -5.91
C GLY A 64 1.07 -21.27 -4.71
N GLU A 65 1.66 -21.34 -3.50
CA GLU A 65 0.91 -21.47 -2.25
C GLU A 65 -0.01 -20.26 -2.00
N LEU A 66 0.47 -19.05 -2.30
CA LEU A 66 -0.31 -17.82 -2.12
C LEU A 66 -1.53 -17.80 -3.07
N LYS A 67 -1.35 -18.27 -4.32
CA LYS A 67 -2.47 -18.45 -5.24
C LYS A 67 -3.52 -19.40 -4.69
N GLU A 68 -3.13 -20.57 -4.21
CA GLU A 68 -4.05 -21.55 -3.62
C GLU A 68 -4.81 -20.98 -2.42
N GLN A 69 -4.11 -20.27 -1.53
CA GLN A 69 -4.71 -19.64 -0.36
C GLN A 69 -5.67 -18.52 -0.75
N THR A 70 -5.32 -17.69 -1.73
CA THR A 70 -6.18 -16.60 -2.18
C THR A 70 -7.40 -17.08 -2.94
N ASP A 71 -7.28 -18.17 -3.70
CA ASP A 71 -8.42 -18.85 -4.35
C ASP A 71 -9.38 -19.42 -3.28
N GLN A 72 -8.84 -20.09 -2.27
CA GLN A 72 -9.64 -20.65 -1.17
C GLN A 72 -10.34 -19.56 -0.37
N ALA A 73 -9.64 -18.46 -0.05
CA ALA A 73 -10.19 -17.29 0.63
C ALA A 73 -11.29 -16.59 -0.20
N ALA A 74 -11.07 -16.44 -1.52
CA ALA A 74 -12.05 -15.88 -2.43
C ALA A 74 -13.35 -16.70 -2.46
N SER A 75 -13.23 -18.02 -2.54
CA SER A 75 -14.37 -18.93 -2.46
C SER A 75 -15.11 -18.81 -1.13
N TYR A 76 -14.41 -18.77 -0.01
CA TYR A 76 -15.00 -18.59 1.30
C TYR A 76 -15.81 -17.29 1.40
N LEU A 77 -15.23 -16.17 0.97
CA LEU A 77 -15.92 -14.88 0.98
C LEU A 77 -17.17 -14.89 0.10
N GLN A 78 -17.13 -15.59 -1.04
CA GLN A 78 -18.32 -15.78 -1.88
C GLN A 78 -19.43 -16.61 -1.18
N THR A 79 -19.09 -17.62 -0.38
CA THR A 79 -20.09 -18.38 0.39
C THR A 79 -20.80 -17.51 1.44
N LEU A 80 -20.16 -16.45 1.90
CA LEU A 80 -20.75 -15.44 2.79
C LEU A 80 -21.53 -14.35 2.03
N GLY A 81 -21.68 -14.50 0.70
CA GLY A 81 -22.40 -13.57 -0.14
C GLY A 81 -21.63 -12.28 -0.47
N ILE A 82 -20.30 -12.27 -0.30
CA ILE A 82 -19.43 -11.14 -0.68
C ILE A 82 -19.05 -11.31 -2.16
N GLY A 83 -19.17 -10.26 -2.94
CA GLY A 83 -18.89 -10.28 -4.37
C GLY A 83 -18.53 -8.91 -4.94
N LYS A 84 -18.74 -8.77 -6.25
CA LYS A 84 -18.37 -7.55 -7.00
C LYS A 84 -19.02 -6.30 -6.38
N ASN A 85 -18.21 -5.24 -6.24
CA ASN A 85 -18.59 -3.93 -5.70
C ASN A 85 -19.05 -3.93 -4.22
N ASP A 86 -18.90 -5.03 -3.50
CA ASP A 86 -19.21 -5.06 -2.06
C ASP A 86 -18.03 -4.46 -1.27
N PRO A 87 -18.27 -3.39 -0.48
CA PRO A 87 -17.23 -2.82 0.36
C PRO A 87 -16.95 -3.70 1.59
N VAL A 88 -15.68 -4.06 1.78
CA VAL A 88 -15.20 -4.90 2.90
C VAL A 88 -14.13 -4.16 3.68
N MET A 89 -14.36 -3.91 4.96
CA MET A 89 -13.39 -3.23 5.84
C MET A 89 -12.46 -4.24 6.49
N LEU A 90 -11.14 -3.98 6.42
CA LEU A 90 -10.09 -4.83 6.98
C LEU A 90 -9.40 -4.14 8.14
N ILE A 91 -9.51 -4.70 9.36
CA ILE A 91 -8.83 -4.23 10.57
C ILE A 91 -7.89 -5.35 11.03
N LEU A 92 -6.80 -5.57 10.29
CA LEU A 92 -5.98 -6.78 10.39
C LEU A 92 -4.56 -6.54 10.92
N LYS A 93 -4.22 -5.32 11.35
CA LYS A 93 -2.84 -5.00 11.74
C LYS A 93 -1.86 -5.51 10.67
N ARG A 94 -0.80 -6.21 11.05
CA ARG A 94 0.17 -6.82 10.13
C ARG A 94 0.05 -8.35 10.09
N ARG A 95 -1.14 -8.88 10.39
CA ARG A 95 -1.40 -10.33 10.30
C ARG A 95 -1.21 -10.82 8.88
N TYR A 96 -0.69 -12.03 8.73
CA TYR A 96 -0.43 -12.67 7.44
C TYR A 96 -1.68 -12.67 6.53
N GLU A 97 -2.84 -12.88 7.09
CA GLU A 97 -4.11 -12.96 6.40
C GLU A 97 -4.50 -11.66 5.68
N TRP A 98 -3.92 -10.51 6.08
CA TRP A 98 -4.16 -9.26 5.36
C TRP A 98 -3.80 -9.36 3.87
N TRP A 99 -2.66 -9.99 3.54
CA TRP A 99 -2.23 -10.19 2.16
C TRP A 99 -3.12 -11.16 1.41
N VAL A 100 -3.52 -12.26 2.05
CA VAL A 100 -4.41 -13.27 1.47
C VAL A 100 -5.79 -12.66 1.17
N VAL A 101 -6.37 -11.93 2.13
CA VAL A 101 -7.71 -11.34 2.00
C VAL A 101 -7.72 -10.21 0.96
N MET A 102 -6.70 -9.34 0.94
CA MET A 102 -6.57 -8.27 -0.07
C MET A 102 -6.64 -8.84 -1.50
N LEU A 103 -5.87 -9.90 -1.78
CA LEU A 103 -5.86 -10.56 -3.08
C LEU A 103 -7.17 -11.32 -3.36
N ALA A 104 -7.73 -11.99 -2.36
CA ALA A 104 -9.00 -12.70 -2.50
C ALA A 104 -10.15 -11.75 -2.86
N LEU A 105 -10.24 -10.59 -2.21
CA LEU A 105 -11.24 -9.57 -2.53
C LEU A 105 -11.04 -9.00 -3.93
N CYS A 106 -9.79 -8.80 -4.37
CA CYS A 106 -9.46 -8.39 -5.73
C CYS A 106 -9.94 -9.43 -6.75
N LYS A 107 -9.79 -10.75 -6.48
CA LYS A 107 -10.26 -11.85 -7.35
C LYS A 107 -11.76 -11.86 -7.55
N ILE A 108 -12.55 -11.47 -6.57
CA ILE A 108 -14.02 -11.44 -6.64
C ILE A 108 -14.60 -10.07 -6.97
N GLY A 109 -13.75 -9.06 -7.20
CA GLY A 109 -14.19 -7.72 -7.58
C GLY A 109 -14.80 -6.90 -6.43
N ALA A 110 -14.57 -7.30 -5.19
CA ALA A 110 -15.00 -6.55 -4.02
C ALA A 110 -14.13 -5.32 -3.78
N ILE A 111 -14.67 -4.33 -3.08
CA ILE A 111 -13.96 -3.09 -2.75
C ILE A 111 -13.30 -3.26 -1.39
N VAL A 112 -11.98 -3.09 -1.34
CA VAL A 112 -11.24 -3.21 -0.09
C VAL A 112 -11.14 -1.88 0.64
N ILE A 113 -11.37 -1.87 1.96
CA ILE A 113 -11.21 -0.70 2.83
C ILE A 113 -10.27 -1.06 3.96
N PRO A 114 -8.94 -0.92 3.78
CA PRO A 114 -8.01 -1.11 4.88
C PRO A 114 -8.23 -0.05 5.96
N ALA A 115 -8.18 -0.47 7.22
CA ALA A 115 -8.43 0.42 8.35
C ALA A 115 -7.51 0.09 9.53
N THR A 116 -7.15 1.13 10.29
CA THR A 116 -6.31 0.98 11.47
C THR A 116 -7.07 0.30 12.62
N HIS A 117 -6.33 -0.42 13.44
CA HIS A 117 -6.86 -1.06 14.65
C HIS A 117 -7.21 -0.08 15.78
N MET A 118 -6.93 1.21 15.60
CA MET A 118 -7.20 2.26 16.60
C MET A 118 -8.60 2.88 16.47
N LEU A 119 -9.43 2.39 15.54
CA LEU A 119 -10.78 2.93 15.33
C LEU A 119 -11.64 2.79 16.57
N THR A 120 -12.35 3.88 16.91
CA THR A 120 -13.41 3.88 17.91
C THR A 120 -14.74 3.40 17.32
N LYS A 121 -15.73 3.11 18.17
CA LYS A 121 -17.12 2.86 17.75
C LYS A 121 -17.61 3.91 16.75
N HIS A 122 -17.42 5.20 17.07
CA HIS A 122 -17.86 6.32 16.22
C HIS A 122 -17.22 6.23 14.82
N ASP A 123 -15.91 6.00 14.76
CA ASP A 123 -15.18 5.87 13.50
C ASP A 123 -15.68 4.70 12.66
N ILE A 124 -16.00 3.57 13.30
CA ILE A 124 -16.52 2.38 12.63
C ILE A 124 -17.91 2.63 12.06
N VAL A 125 -18.83 3.20 12.86
CA VAL A 125 -20.19 3.55 12.41
C VAL A 125 -20.13 4.54 11.23
N TYR A 126 -19.30 5.57 11.34
CA TYR A 126 -19.12 6.55 10.28
C TYR A 126 -18.68 5.89 8.96
N ARG A 127 -17.63 5.07 8.99
CA ARG A 127 -17.11 4.37 7.81
C ARG A 127 -18.12 3.38 7.23
N ASN A 128 -18.76 2.61 8.09
CA ASN A 128 -19.79 1.64 7.67
C ASN A 128 -20.95 2.31 6.94
N THR A 129 -21.40 3.46 7.44
CA THR A 129 -22.49 4.22 6.85
C THR A 129 -22.06 4.87 5.54
N ARG A 130 -20.93 5.59 5.53
CA ARG A 130 -20.46 6.32 4.35
C ARG A 130 -20.10 5.40 3.19
N ALA A 131 -19.43 4.29 3.46
CA ALA A 131 -19.04 3.32 2.42
C ALA A 131 -20.09 2.24 2.16
N SER A 132 -21.18 2.16 2.95
CA SER A 132 -22.13 1.04 2.93
C SER A 132 -21.43 -0.31 3.10
N VAL A 133 -20.53 -0.40 4.08
CA VAL A 133 -19.71 -1.59 4.34
C VAL A 133 -20.62 -2.81 4.50
N LYS A 134 -20.31 -3.88 3.77
CA LYS A 134 -21.06 -5.14 3.79
C LYS A 134 -20.46 -6.18 4.74
N ALA A 135 -19.13 -6.17 4.90
CA ALA A 135 -18.44 -7.08 5.79
C ALA A 135 -17.27 -6.39 6.50
N ILE A 136 -16.97 -6.83 7.72
CA ILE A 136 -15.78 -6.44 8.47
C ILE A 136 -14.97 -7.69 8.76
N ILE A 137 -13.66 -7.67 8.42
CA ILE A 137 -12.70 -8.72 8.76
C ILE A 137 -11.68 -8.11 9.72
N CYS A 138 -11.55 -8.67 10.91
CA CYS A 138 -10.71 -8.08 11.96
C CYS A 138 -9.85 -9.11 12.70
N VAL A 139 -8.84 -8.62 13.41
CA VAL A 139 -8.09 -9.40 14.39
C VAL A 139 -8.93 -9.64 15.66
N ASP A 140 -8.56 -10.65 16.43
CA ASP A 140 -9.15 -11.01 17.73
C ASP A 140 -8.67 -10.12 18.89
N ASP A 141 -8.18 -8.93 18.59
CA ASP A 141 -7.77 -7.94 19.58
C ASP A 141 -8.99 -7.49 20.40
N PRO A 142 -8.94 -7.56 21.75
CA PRO A 142 -10.09 -7.24 22.60
C PRO A 142 -10.63 -5.82 22.39
N TYR A 143 -9.76 -4.84 22.15
CA TYR A 143 -10.18 -3.47 21.87
C TYR A 143 -10.93 -3.39 20.54
N VAL A 144 -10.34 -3.93 19.46
CA VAL A 144 -10.94 -3.93 18.12
C VAL A 144 -12.31 -4.61 18.14
N VAL A 145 -12.39 -5.81 18.72
CA VAL A 145 -13.65 -6.56 18.83
C VAL A 145 -14.70 -5.77 19.61
N SER A 146 -14.33 -5.17 20.75
CA SER A 146 -15.28 -4.40 21.56
C SER A 146 -15.83 -3.18 20.84
N GLN A 147 -15.00 -2.46 20.05
CA GLN A 147 -15.44 -1.32 19.27
C GLN A 147 -16.37 -1.73 18.12
N ILE A 148 -16.09 -2.86 17.45
CA ILE A 148 -16.95 -3.41 16.41
C ILE A 148 -18.29 -3.85 16.99
N GLN A 149 -18.30 -4.64 18.08
CA GLN A 149 -19.54 -5.07 18.75
C GLN A 149 -20.41 -3.88 19.19
N ALA A 150 -19.80 -2.86 19.75
CA ALA A 150 -20.51 -1.63 20.12
C ALA A 150 -21.12 -0.89 18.91
N ALA A 151 -20.54 -1.04 17.70
CA ALA A 151 -21.00 -0.43 16.46
C ALA A 151 -22.07 -1.24 15.72
N MET A 152 -22.28 -2.51 16.03
CA MET A 152 -23.15 -3.44 15.27
C MET A 152 -24.57 -2.91 15.11
N SER A 153 -25.19 -2.45 16.20
CA SER A 153 -26.57 -1.96 16.18
C SER A 153 -26.79 -0.70 15.34
N GLU A 154 -25.72 0.05 15.09
CA GLU A 154 -25.73 1.29 14.30
C GLU A 154 -25.15 1.11 12.90
N SER A 155 -24.84 -0.14 12.50
CA SER A 155 -24.22 -0.49 11.23
C SER A 155 -25.06 -1.47 10.40
N PRO A 156 -26.29 -1.10 10.00
CA PRO A 156 -27.27 -2.03 9.41
C PRO A 156 -26.84 -2.58 8.03
N THR A 157 -25.86 -1.96 7.37
CA THR A 157 -25.30 -2.42 6.08
C THR A 157 -24.38 -3.62 6.24
N VAL A 158 -23.70 -3.74 7.38
CA VAL A 158 -22.78 -4.83 7.65
C VAL A 158 -23.56 -6.12 7.92
N LYS A 159 -23.30 -7.13 7.08
CA LYS A 159 -23.99 -8.43 7.15
C LYS A 159 -23.08 -9.54 7.67
N GLN A 160 -21.77 -9.37 7.55
CA GLN A 160 -20.78 -10.37 7.93
C GLN A 160 -19.71 -9.73 8.81
N TYR A 161 -19.47 -10.34 9.95
CA TYR A 161 -18.35 -10.03 10.83
C TYR A 161 -17.47 -11.27 10.92
N ILE A 162 -16.21 -11.15 10.56
CA ILE A 162 -15.27 -12.26 10.48
C ILE A 162 -14.08 -11.91 11.36
N THR A 163 -13.68 -12.82 12.23
CA THR A 163 -12.49 -12.64 13.05
C THR A 163 -11.40 -13.64 12.68
N ILE A 164 -10.17 -13.14 12.65
CA ILE A 164 -8.96 -13.97 12.52
C ILE A 164 -8.42 -14.16 13.92
N THR A 165 -8.66 -15.38 14.45
CA THR A 165 -8.25 -15.71 15.81
C THR A 165 -6.86 -16.31 15.83
N ASN A 166 -6.07 -15.90 16.82
CA ASN A 166 -4.81 -16.55 17.14
C ASN A 166 -5.03 -17.63 18.23
N HIS A 167 -4.63 -18.88 17.90
CA HIS A 167 -4.41 -19.95 18.89
C HIS A 167 -5.58 -20.30 19.84
N GLY A 168 -6.77 -20.58 19.27
CA GLY A 168 -7.85 -21.18 20.04
C GLY A 168 -8.55 -20.28 21.05
N LYS A 169 -8.45 -18.97 20.89
CA LYS A 169 -9.28 -18.03 21.65
C LYS A 169 -10.76 -18.21 21.30
N PRO A 170 -11.68 -17.95 22.24
CA PRO A 170 -13.11 -17.99 21.95
C PRO A 170 -13.50 -17.03 20.83
N ILE A 171 -14.33 -17.50 19.91
CA ILE A 171 -14.88 -16.65 18.85
C ILE A 171 -15.84 -15.65 19.48
N PRO A 172 -15.72 -14.33 19.21
CA PRO A 172 -16.65 -13.36 19.73
C PRO A 172 -18.07 -13.62 19.21
N GLU A 173 -19.08 -13.34 20.03
CA GLU A 173 -20.48 -13.50 19.63
C GLU A 173 -20.78 -12.65 18.38
N GLY A 174 -21.43 -13.27 17.38
CA GLY A 174 -21.81 -12.65 16.13
C GLY A 174 -20.70 -12.63 15.06
N PHE A 175 -19.56 -13.29 15.31
CA PHE A 175 -18.48 -13.38 14.34
C PHE A 175 -18.35 -14.80 13.76
N HIS A 176 -17.97 -14.86 12.49
CA HIS A 176 -17.43 -16.04 11.84
C HIS A 176 -15.98 -16.27 12.25
N ASP A 177 -15.58 -17.52 12.38
CA ASP A 177 -14.19 -17.89 12.63
C ASP A 177 -13.46 -18.17 11.32
N TRP A 178 -12.60 -17.25 10.90
CA TRP A 178 -11.77 -17.44 9.71
C TRP A 178 -11.01 -18.78 9.75
N GLN A 179 -10.32 -19.08 10.86
CA GLN A 179 -9.40 -20.22 10.92
C GLN A 179 -10.08 -21.59 10.74
N SER A 180 -11.31 -21.72 11.19
CA SER A 180 -12.07 -22.97 11.05
C SER A 180 -12.88 -23.07 9.76
N GLU A 181 -13.30 -21.93 9.18
CA GLU A 181 -14.28 -21.92 8.10
C GLU A 181 -13.66 -21.83 6.70
N TRP A 182 -12.66 -20.96 6.48
CA TRP A 182 -12.19 -20.64 5.12
C TRP A 182 -11.64 -21.84 4.35
N LYS A 183 -10.98 -22.79 5.03
CA LYS A 183 -10.44 -24.02 4.43
C LYS A 183 -11.50 -25.03 4.00
N GLN A 184 -12.73 -24.87 4.51
CA GLN A 184 -13.86 -25.76 4.19
C GLN A 184 -14.68 -25.27 3.00
N ALA A 185 -14.42 -24.08 2.50
CA ALA A 185 -15.11 -23.53 1.35
C ALA A 185 -14.89 -24.41 0.09
N PRO A 186 -15.85 -24.45 -0.85
CA PRO A 186 -15.72 -25.22 -2.07
C PRO A 186 -14.55 -24.70 -2.94
N LYS A 187 -14.16 -25.48 -3.92
CA LYS A 187 -13.12 -25.06 -4.87
C LYS A 187 -13.53 -23.74 -5.55
N PHE A 188 -12.62 -22.79 -5.58
CA PHE A 188 -12.84 -21.50 -6.24
C PHE A 188 -13.04 -21.67 -7.75
N VAL A 189 -14.04 -20.97 -8.26
CA VAL A 189 -14.28 -20.86 -9.70
C VAL A 189 -14.12 -19.40 -10.10
N ARG A 190 -13.11 -19.12 -10.90
CA ARG A 190 -12.86 -17.76 -11.39
C ARG A 190 -14.08 -17.25 -12.16
N PRO A 191 -14.66 -16.09 -11.82
CA PRO A 191 -15.73 -15.47 -12.61
C PRO A 191 -15.25 -15.17 -14.03
N ALA A 192 -16.15 -15.32 -15.02
CA ALA A 192 -15.84 -14.99 -16.42
C ALA A 192 -15.49 -13.52 -16.62
N PHE A 193 -16.05 -12.65 -15.80
CA PHE A 193 -15.78 -11.22 -15.77
C PHE A 193 -15.77 -10.72 -14.30
N VAL A 194 -14.73 -10.01 -13.92
CA VAL A 194 -14.57 -9.47 -12.56
C VAL A 194 -14.74 -7.96 -12.55
N ASN A 195 -13.95 -7.23 -13.34
CA ASN A 195 -13.86 -5.78 -13.27
C ASN A 195 -13.53 -5.15 -14.64
N THR A 196 -13.85 -3.87 -14.76
CA THR A 196 -13.22 -2.95 -15.72
C THR A 196 -12.03 -2.26 -15.05
N ASN A 197 -11.21 -1.56 -15.83
CA ASN A 197 -10.13 -0.73 -15.29
C ASN A 197 -10.64 0.42 -14.41
N ASP A 198 -11.86 0.92 -14.70
CA ASP A 198 -12.46 2.06 -14.00
C ASP A 198 -13.31 1.66 -12.78
N ASP A 199 -13.53 0.37 -12.53
CA ASP A 199 -14.24 -0.08 -11.34
C ASP A 199 -13.44 0.31 -10.08
N THR A 200 -14.13 0.64 -9.00
CA THR A 200 -13.47 0.92 -7.72
C THR A 200 -12.95 -0.38 -7.10
N MET A 201 -11.66 -0.44 -6.82
CA MET A 201 -11.00 -1.60 -6.21
C MET A 201 -10.71 -1.38 -4.72
N LEU A 202 -10.30 -0.18 -4.36
CA LEU A 202 -9.72 0.13 -3.06
C LEU A 202 -10.20 1.50 -2.58
N MET A 203 -10.53 1.61 -1.31
CA MET A 203 -10.85 2.90 -0.69
C MET A 203 -10.05 3.09 0.60
N TYR A 204 -9.58 4.31 0.81
CA TYR A 204 -8.96 4.74 2.05
C TYR A 204 -9.71 5.90 2.67
N PHE A 205 -9.87 5.85 3.99
CA PHE A 205 -10.29 7.01 4.75
C PHE A 205 -9.05 7.81 5.19
N THR A 206 -9.01 9.07 4.84
CA THR A 206 -7.92 9.99 5.18
C THR A 206 -8.45 11.21 5.90
N SER A 207 -7.60 11.88 6.70
CA SER A 207 -7.98 13.09 7.43
C SER A 207 -8.49 14.17 6.49
N GLY A 208 -9.69 14.69 6.78
CA GLY A 208 -10.29 15.82 6.06
C GLY A 208 -10.04 17.14 6.75
N THR A 209 -10.12 18.24 6.02
CA THR A 209 -10.07 19.61 6.55
C THR A 209 -11.32 19.97 7.37
N SER A 210 -12.44 19.27 7.12
CA SER A 210 -13.74 19.46 7.79
C SER A 210 -13.93 18.68 9.10
N GLY A 211 -12.92 17.92 9.54
CA GLY A 211 -12.96 17.08 10.73
C GLY A 211 -13.37 15.63 10.49
N GLU A 212 -14.22 15.34 9.51
CA GLU A 212 -14.58 13.97 9.15
C GLU A 212 -13.69 13.41 8.04
N PRO A 213 -13.32 12.10 8.08
CA PRO A 213 -12.45 11.50 7.08
C PRO A 213 -13.07 11.50 5.67
N LYS A 214 -12.24 11.86 4.67
CA LYS A 214 -12.58 11.72 3.25
C LYS A 214 -12.42 10.26 2.82
N MET A 215 -13.22 9.81 1.84
CA MET A 215 -13.07 8.49 1.23
C MET A 215 -12.39 8.60 -0.14
N VAL A 216 -11.12 8.28 -0.20
CA VAL A 216 -10.33 8.26 -1.44
C VAL A 216 -10.56 6.94 -2.17
N ALA A 217 -11.18 6.99 -3.34
CA ALA A 217 -11.47 5.81 -4.16
C ALA A 217 -10.44 5.62 -5.26
N HIS A 218 -9.89 4.41 -5.35
CA HIS A 218 -8.94 4.00 -6.37
C HIS A 218 -9.54 2.95 -7.30
N ASP A 219 -9.25 3.09 -8.59
CA ASP A 219 -9.59 2.11 -9.61
C ASP A 219 -8.55 0.98 -9.70
N TYR A 220 -8.77 0.01 -10.58
CA TYR A 220 -7.85 -1.12 -10.75
C TYR A 220 -6.49 -0.71 -11.29
N LEU A 221 -6.37 0.40 -12.02
CA LEU A 221 -5.09 0.89 -12.53
C LEU A 221 -4.20 1.51 -11.44
N TYR A 222 -4.74 1.79 -10.26
CA TYR A 222 -3.93 2.24 -9.12
C TYR A 222 -2.78 1.29 -8.81
N ALA A 223 -3.03 -0.02 -8.87
CA ALA A 223 -1.99 -1.01 -8.67
C ALA A 223 -0.84 -0.88 -9.68
N MET A 224 -1.14 -0.60 -10.95
CA MET A 224 -0.11 -0.36 -11.97
C MET A 224 0.75 0.87 -11.70
N GLY A 225 0.18 1.91 -11.09
CA GLY A 225 0.92 3.11 -10.68
C GLY A 225 2.06 2.81 -9.71
N HIS A 226 1.97 1.69 -8.98
CA HIS A 226 3.03 1.25 -8.08
C HIS A 226 4.21 0.55 -8.77
N LEU A 227 4.16 0.33 -10.09
CA LEU A 227 5.36 -0.05 -10.84
C LEU A 227 6.49 0.96 -10.63
N SER A 228 6.20 2.26 -10.78
CA SER A 228 7.19 3.31 -10.52
C SER A 228 7.66 3.30 -9.06
N THR A 229 6.76 3.10 -8.12
CA THR A 229 7.09 3.07 -6.69
C THR A 229 7.99 1.88 -6.34
N GLY A 230 7.63 0.66 -6.77
CA GLY A 230 8.36 -0.56 -6.39
C GLY A 230 9.63 -0.77 -7.20
N VAL A 231 9.51 -0.76 -8.54
CA VAL A 231 10.63 -1.11 -9.43
C VAL A 231 11.67 0.00 -9.48
N PHE A 232 11.24 1.25 -9.57
CA PHE A 232 12.19 2.35 -9.81
C PHE A 232 12.53 3.14 -8.55
N TRP A 233 11.58 3.48 -7.70
CA TRP A 233 11.91 4.23 -6.48
C TRP A 233 12.46 3.34 -5.37
N HIS A 234 11.80 2.20 -5.04
CA HIS A 234 12.37 1.22 -4.10
C HIS A 234 13.52 0.43 -4.71
N ASN A 235 13.78 0.57 -6.01
CA ASN A 235 14.84 -0.12 -6.76
C ASN A 235 14.79 -1.64 -6.59
N LEU A 236 13.58 -2.21 -6.64
CA LEU A 236 13.37 -3.64 -6.41
C LEU A 236 13.53 -4.46 -7.70
N HIS A 237 14.01 -5.67 -7.51
CA HIS A 237 14.19 -6.66 -8.54
C HIS A 237 13.95 -8.06 -7.98
N GLU A 238 13.94 -9.07 -8.85
CA GLU A 238 13.92 -10.46 -8.40
C GLU A 238 15.11 -10.77 -7.49
N GLY A 239 14.82 -11.40 -6.34
CA GLY A 239 15.81 -11.66 -5.30
C GLY A 239 15.86 -10.59 -4.19
N SER A 240 15.26 -9.44 -4.37
CA SER A 240 15.12 -8.46 -3.28
C SER A 240 14.23 -9.00 -2.15
N LEU A 241 14.68 -8.82 -0.91
CA LEU A 241 13.87 -9.01 0.30
C LEU A 241 13.56 -7.64 0.88
N HIS A 242 12.33 -7.18 0.69
CA HIS A 242 11.92 -5.82 1.02
C HIS A 242 11.09 -5.73 2.29
N LEU A 243 11.54 -4.90 3.22
CA LEU A 243 10.84 -4.58 4.46
C LEU A 243 10.34 -3.13 4.45
N THR A 244 9.03 -2.93 4.61
CA THR A 244 8.45 -1.61 4.87
C THR A 244 7.82 -1.54 6.25
N VAL A 245 8.18 -0.53 7.03
CA VAL A 245 7.50 -0.22 8.30
C VAL A 245 6.32 0.71 8.02
N ALA A 246 5.13 0.12 7.96
CA ALA A 246 3.86 0.83 7.83
C ALA A 246 2.73 -0.02 8.43
N ASP A 247 1.74 0.64 9.03
CA ASP A 247 0.49 -0.01 9.44
C ASP A 247 -0.37 -0.31 8.20
N THR A 248 -1.01 -1.48 8.18
CA THR A 248 -1.80 -1.95 7.04
C THR A 248 -3.10 -1.19 6.82
N GLY A 249 -3.52 -0.39 7.78
CA GLY A 249 -4.68 0.50 7.67
C GLY A 249 -4.39 1.82 6.92
N TRP A 250 -3.14 2.08 6.53
CA TRP A 250 -2.73 3.31 5.86
C TRP A 250 -2.28 3.04 4.41
N GLY A 251 -2.50 4.01 3.52
CA GLY A 251 -2.12 3.91 2.11
C GLY A 251 -0.65 3.53 1.89
N LYS A 252 0.26 3.97 2.76
CA LYS A 252 1.68 3.61 2.69
C LYS A 252 1.95 2.10 2.73
N ALA A 253 1.03 1.29 3.26
CA ALA A 253 1.20 -0.16 3.27
C ALA A 253 1.24 -0.75 1.85
N VAL A 254 0.34 -0.31 0.97
CA VAL A 254 0.31 -0.80 -0.42
C VAL A 254 1.47 -0.26 -1.26
N TRP A 255 2.05 0.89 -0.89
CA TRP A 255 3.26 1.41 -1.51
C TRP A 255 4.47 0.52 -1.25
N GLY A 256 4.60 0.03 -0.02
CA GLY A 256 5.83 -0.59 0.45
C GLY A 256 5.76 -2.09 0.69
N LYS A 257 4.58 -2.72 0.65
CA LYS A 257 4.48 -4.16 0.98
C LYS A 257 3.36 -4.89 0.23
N PHE A 258 2.99 -4.41 -0.97
CA PHE A 258 1.94 -5.07 -1.74
C PHE A 258 2.19 -5.03 -3.25
N TYR A 259 1.82 -3.96 -3.96
CA TYR A 259 1.79 -3.95 -5.42
C TYR A 259 3.18 -3.95 -6.07
N GLY A 260 3.96 -2.91 -5.85
CA GLY A 260 5.23 -2.69 -6.54
C GLY A 260 6.26 -3.77 -6.29
N GLN A 261 6.25 -4.37 -5.09
CA GLN A 261 7.14 -5.44 -4.69
C GLN A 261 6.91 -6.70 -5.56
N TRP A 262 5.66 -7.04 -5.78
CA TRP A 262 5.32 -8.23 -6.55
C TRP A 262 5.40 -8.00 -8.06
N PHE A 263 5.18 -6.77 -8.55
CA PHE A 263 5.56 -6.46 -9.93
C PHE A 263 7.05 -6.72 -10.19
N ALA A 264 7.91 -6.32 -9.27
CA ALA A 264 9.34 -6.55 -9.34
C ALA A 264 9.75 -8.02 -9.12
N GLY A 265 8.83 -8.87 -8.67
CA GLY A 265 9.14 -10.25 -8.26
C GLY A 265 9.99 -10.33 -6.98
N ALA A 266 9.96 -9.28 -6.16
CA ALA A 266 10.61 -9.25 -4.87
C ALA A 266 9.80 -10.00 -3.81
N THR A 267 10.48 -10.49 -2.78
CA THR A 267 9.81 -11.05 -1.60
C THR A 267 9.41 -9.93 -0.65
N VAL A 268 8.15 -9.90 -0.25
CA VAL A 268 7.66 -9.01 0.81
C VAL A 268 8.04 -9.59 2.15
N PHE A 269 8.89 -8.90 2.89
CA PHE A 269 9.19 -9.24 4.28
C PHE A 269 8.28 -8.47 5.23
N VAL A 270 7.64 -9.18 6.13
CA VAL A 270 6.72 -8.63 7.13
C VAL A 270 7.22 -8.98 8.52
N PHE A 271 7.43 -7.95 9.33
CA PHE A 271 7.63 -8.13 10.76
C PHE A 271 6.40 -7.62 11.52
N ASP A 272 5.60 -8.55 12.03
CA ASP A 272 4.41 -8.27 12.83
C ASP A 272 4.79 -8.17 14.30
N HIS A 273 4.69 -6.98 14.87
CA HIS A 273 5.03 -6.68 16.25
C HIS A 273 3.90 -5.89 16.91
N GLU A 274 3.65 -6.12 18.17
CA GLU A 274 2.63 -5.36 18.90
C GLU A 274 3.16 -3.97 19.28
N LYS A 275 4.43 -3.87 19.67
CA LYS A 275 5.08 -2.59 20.03
C LYS A 275 6.36 -2.41 19.25
N PHE A 276 6.51 -1.25 18.62
CA PHE A 276 7.74 -0.91 17.90
C PHE A 276 8.95 -0.86 18.85
N ASN A 277 10.04 -1.50 18.45
CA ASN A 277 11.34 -1.43 19.08
C ASN A 277 12.44 -1.47 18.02
N ALA A 278 13.35 -0.50 18.03
CA ALA A 278 14.39 -0.35 17.01
C ALA A 278 15.44 -1.48 17.06
N ASP A 279 15.87 -1.91 18.25
CA ASP A 279 16.79 -3.05 18.40
C ASP A 279 16.20 -4.32 17.78
N THR A 280 14.95 -4.62 18.11
CA THR A 280 14.27 -5.80 17.56
C THR A 280 14.13 -5.72 16.05
N LEU A 281 13.76 -4.56 15.49
CA LEU A 281 13.69 -4.36 14.05
C LEU A 281 15.04 -4.61 13.36
N LEU A 282 16.13 -4.03 13.90
CA LEU A 282 17.48 -4.20 13.38
C LEU A 282 17.94 -5.67 13.42
N ARG A 283 17.62 -6.40 14.49
CA ARG A 283 17.88 -7.85 14.58
C ARG A 283 17.10 -8.66 13.57
N GLN A 284 15.86 -8.28 13.26
CA GLN A 284 15.10 -8.94 12.19
C GLN A 284 15.75 -8.67 10.82
N MET A 285 16.18 -7.43 10.56
CA MET A 285 16.89 -7.08 9.31
C MET A 285 18.18 -7.88 9.16
N GLU A 286 18.98 -8.00 10.22
CA GLU A 286 20.20 -8.82 10.27
C GLU A 286 19.90 -10.30 10.05
N LYS A 287 18.96 -10.87 10.82
CA LYS A 287 18.61 -12.30 10.80
C LYS A 287 18.18 -12.77 9.44
N TYR A 288 17.31 -11.99 8.79
CA TYR A 288 16.74 -12.37 7.50
C TYR A 288 17.47 -11.81 6.29
N LYS A 289 18.54 -11.05 6.52
CA LYS A 289 19.36 -10.46 5.45
C LYS A 289 18.51 -9.58 4.52
N VAL A 290 17.76 -8.66 5.10
CA VAL A 290 16.95 -7.68 4.36
C VAL A 290 17.83 -6.89 3.39
N THR A 291 17.41 -6.82 2.12
CA THR A 291 18.19 -6.13 1.08
C THR A 291 17.70 -4.72 0.81
N SER A 292 16.41 -4.47 1.01
CA SER A 292 15.79 -3.16 0.78
C SER A 292 14.85 -2.78 1.93
N PHE A 293 14.94 -1.53 2.37
CA PHE A 293 14.19 -1.06 3.55
C PHE A 293 13.49 0.27 3.29
N CYS A 294 12.22 0.36 3.67
CA CYS A 294 11.43 1.59 3.63
C CYS A 294 10.78 1.87 4.99
N ALA A 295 10.94 3.09 5.47
CA ALA A 295 10.27 3.54 6.69
C ALA A 295 10.05 5.05 6.67
N PRO A 296 9.12 5.61 7.49
CA PRO A 296 9.08 7.04 7.73
C PRO A 296 10.35 7.53 8.45
N PRO A 297 10.72 8.81 8.28
CA PRO A 297 11.88 9.42 8.95
C PRO A 297 11.94 9.19 10.46
N THR A 298 10.78 9.15 11.11
CA THR A 298 10.67 8.86 12.55
C THR A 298 11.28 7.50 12.92
N ILE A 299 11.11 6.46 12.10
CA ILE A 299 11.71 5.13 12.35
C ILE A 299 13.23 5.19 12.22
N TYR A 300 13.76 5.84 11.17
CA TYR A 300 15.20 6.04 11.02
C TYR A 300 15.79 6.82 12.21
N ARG A 301 15.04 7.80 12.75
CA ARG A 301 15.44 8.55 13.94
C ARG A 301 15.57 7.65 15.19
N PHE A 302 14.76 6.62 15.32
CA PHE A 302 14.93 5.61 16.37
C PHE A 302 16.12 4.71 16.09
N MET A 303 16.28 4.24 14.84
CA MET A 303 17.39 3.36 14.47
C MET A 303 18.79 4.00 14.71
N ILE A 304 18.98 5.27 14.36
CA ILE A 304 20.26 5.95 14.55
C ILE A 304 20.61 6.24 16.03
N ARG A 305 19.69 6.04 16.97
CA ARG A 305 19.96 6.09 18.41
C ARG A 305 20.60 4.81 18.92
N GLU A 306 20.39 3.70 18.19
CA GLU A 306 21.06 2.44 18.46
C GLU A 306 22.53 2.49 18.00
N ASP A 307 23.33 1.63 18.60
CA ASP A 307 24.70 1.38 18.12
C ASP A 307 24.67 0.41 16.93
N LEU A 308 24.58 0.98 15.72
CA LEU A 308 24.41 0.20 14.49
C LEU A 308 25.59 -0.75 14.21
N SER A 309 26.77 -0.55 14.86
CA SER A 309 27.91 -1.46 14.72
C SER A 309 27.67 -2.85 15.34
N LYS A 310 26.62 -3.00 16.14
CA LYS A 310 26.24 -4.28 16.75
C LYS A 310 25.41 -5.19 15.85
N TYR A 311 25.01 -4.71 14.67
CA TYR A 311 24.17 -5.44 13.73
C TYR A 311 24.88 -5.61 12.40
N ASP A 312 24.81 -6.80 11.83
CA ASP A 312 25.28 -7.05 10.46
C ASP A 312 24.21 -6.62 9.45
N LEU A 313 24.33 -5.39 8.98
CA LEU A 313 23.47 -4.81 7.94
C LEU A 313 24.11 -4.87 6.55
N SER A 314 25.12 -5.71 6.34
CA SER A 314 25.86 -5.81 5.06
C SER A 314 24.98 -6.27 3.87
N SER A 315 23.86 -6.90 4.14
CA SER A 315 22.87 -7.27 3.11
C SER A 315 22.01 -6.10 2.65
N LEU A 316 21.94 -5.00 3.42
CA LEU A 316 21.09 -3.86 3.10
C LEU A 316 21.73 -3.03 1.99
N GLU A 317 21.09 -2.97 0.84
CA GLU A 317 21.58 -2.33 -0.38
C GLU A 317 20.93 -0.98 -0.63
N TYR A 318 19.64 -0.82 -0.25
CA TYR A 318 18.86 0.33 -0.63
C TYR A 318 17.85 0.73 0.43
N CYS A 319 17.75 2.04 0.69
CA CYS A 319 16.81 2.59 1.67
C CYS A 319 15.97 3.70 1.08
N THR A 320 14.67 3.68 1.37
CA THR A 320 13.72 4.72 0.97
C THR A 320 12.97 5.26 2.17
N THR A 321 12.53 6.51 2.08
CA THR A 321 11.74 7.16 3.13
C THR A 321 10.64 8.03 2.53
N ALA A 322 9.48 8.05 3.14
CA ALA A 322 8.34 8.89 2.76
C ALA A 322 7.33 9.00 3.91
N GLY A 323 6.40 9.94 3.78
CA GLY A 323 5.28 10.15 4.72
C GLY A 323 5.50 11.30 5.70
N GLU A 324 6.73 11.76 5.86
CA GLU A 324 7.14 12.93 6.63
C GLU A 324 8.35 13.56 5.94
N ALA A 325 8.61 14.85 6.16
CA ALA A 325 9.82 15.49 5.67
C ALA A 325 11.07 14.89 6.36
N LEU A 326 12.06 14.52 5.57
CA LEU A 326 13.32 13.99 6.08
C LEU A 326 14.21 15.11 6.62
N ASN A 327 14.51 15.04 7.91
CA ASN A 327 15.49 15.95 8.50
C ASN A 327 16.90 15.61 8.02
N PRO A 328 17.67 16.57 7.42
CA PRO A 328 19.02 16.34 6.94
C PRO A 328 19.96 15.68 7.97
N ALA A 329 19.84 16.05 9.25
CA ALA A 329 20.67 15.45 10.30
C ALA A 329 20.40 13.95 10.52
N VAL A 330 19.19 13.47 10.21
CA VAL A 330 18.87 12.04 10.27
C VAL A 330 19.50 11.32 9.08
N PHE A 331 19.42 11.92 7.90
CA PHE A 331 20.08 11.44 6.69
C PHE A 331 21.61 11.30 6.90
N ASP A 332 22.27 12.38 7.34
CA ASP A 332 23.72 12.41 7.53
C ASP A 332 24.20 11.35 8.53
N LYS A 333 23.52 11.24 9.68
CA LYS A 333 23.87 10.25 10.71
C LYS A 333 23.63 8.81 10.24
N PHE A 334 22.55 8.56 9.50
CA PHE A 334 22.30 7.22 8.97
C PHE A 334 23.36 6.85 7.92
N TYR A 335 23.67 7.77 7.00
CA TYR A 335 24.69 7.58 5.99
C TYR A 335 26.09 7.40 6.61
N GLU A 336 26.46 8.21 7.61
CA GLU A 336 27.73 8.07 8.35
C GLU A 336 27.90 6.68 8.95
N LYS A 337 26.81 6.13 9.52
CA LYS A 337 26.84 4.83 10.21
C LYS A 337 26.73 3.62 9.28
N THR A 338 26.08 3.74 8.15
CA THR A 338 25.75 2.60 7.27
C THR A 338 26.38 2.67 5.88
N GLY A 339 26.79 3.85 5.43
CA GLY A 339 27.20 4.09 4.05
C GLY A 339 26.06 4.08 3.04
N ILE A 340 24.79 3.94 3.49
CA ILE A 340 23.61 3.83 2.63
C ILE A 340 22.86 5.15 2.61
N ARG A 341 22.58 5.65 1.40
CA ARG A 341 21.77 6.85 1.19
C ARG A 341 20.31 6.54 1.30
N MET A 342 19.53 7.44 1.93
CA MET A 342 18.07 7.36 1.93
C MET A 342 17.51 8.11 0.73
N MET A 343 16.67 7.45 -0.05
CA MET A 343 15.98 8.03 -1.19
C MET A 343 14.59 8.49 -0.73
N GLU A 344 14.39 9.80 -0.71
CA GLU A 344 13.13 10.39 -0.25
C GLU A 344 12.09 10.32 -1.37
N GLY A 345 10.82 10.16 -1.01
CA GLY A 345 9.69 10.22 -1.91
C GLY A 345 8.50 10.89 -1.25
N PHE A 346 7.66 11.51 -2.08
CA PHE A 346 6.43 12.19 -1.69
C PHE A 346 5.26 11.70 -2.54
N GLY A 347 4.12 11.69 -1.92
CA GLY A 347 2.80 11.45 -2.51
C GLY A 347 1.75 11.44 -1.41
N GLN A 348 0.52 11.24 -1.81
CA GLN A 348 -0.64 11.32 -0.93
C GLN A 348 -1.42 9.99 -0.94
N THR A 349 -2.47 9.91 -0.13
CA THR A 349 -3.44 8.81 -0.23
C THR A 349 -4.10 8.79 -1.60
N GLU A 350 -4.29 9.96 -2.19
CA GLU A 350 -4.89 10.22 -3.50
C GLU A 350 -4.00 9.79 -4.68
N THR A 351 -2.71 9.58 -4.45
CA THR A 351 -1.73 9.28 -5.51
C THR A 351 -0.89 8.06 -5.18
N THR A 352 -0.12 7.56 -6.14
CA THR A 352 1.10 6.84 -5.85
C THR A 352 2.24 7.85 -5.64
N MET A 353 3.51 7.43 -5.65
CA MET A 353 4.63 8.36 -5.51
C MET A 353 4.62 9.39 -6.66
N THR A 354 4.50 10.67 -6.32
CA THR A 354 4.46 11.79 -7.27
C THR A 354 5.82 12.45 -7.46
N LEU A 355 6.60 12.57 -6.39
CA LEU A 355 7.95 13.10 -6.40
C LEU A 355 8.89 12.08 -5.75
N GLY A 356 10.11 11.94 -6.24
CA GLY A 356 11.05 11.01 -5.64
C GLY A 356 12.49 11.18 -6.07
N THR A 357 13.39 10.67 -5.25
CA THR A 357 14.80 10.51 -5.57
C THR A 357 15.00 9.10 -6.11
N PHE A 358 15.39 8.99 -7.36
CA PHE A 358 15.56 7.72 -8.06
C PHE A 358 17.01 7.19 -7.97
N PRO A 359 17.26 5.90 -8.29
CA PRO A 359 18.59 5.28 -8.20
C PRO A 359 19.69 6.00 -9.00
N TRP A 360 19.32 6.68 -10.09
CA TRP A 360 20.25 7.43 -10.95
C TRP A 360 20.64 8.80 -10.38
N MET A 361 20.10 9.18 -9.22
CA MET A 361 20.29 10.49 -8.61
C MET A 361 21.19 10.40 -7.39
N THR A 362 21.85 11.52 -7.10
CA THR A 362 22.42 11.76 -5.78
C THR A 362 21.37 12.47 -4.93
N PRO A 363 20.92 11.89 -3.81
CA PRO A 363 19.92 12.52 -2.97
C PRO A 363 20.44 13.82 -2.38
N LYS A 364 19.59 14.85 -2.35
CA LYS A 364 19.82 16.12 -1.68
C LYS A 364 18.99 16.09 -0.38
N PRO A 365 19.63 16.01 0.81
CA PRO A 365 18.90 15.95 2.07
C PRO A 365 17.92 17.13 2.24
N GLY A 366 16.67 16.81 2.58
CA GLY A 366 15.60 17.80 2.69
C GLY A 366 14.89 18.13 1.37
N SER A 367 15.24 17.45 0.26
CA SER A 367 14.51 17.51 -1.00
C SER A 367 13.72 16.23 -1.24
N MET A 368 12.47 16.37 -1.64
CA MET A 368 11.63 15.23 -2.05
C MET A 368 12.06 14.59 -3.39
N GLY A 369 13.04 15.18 -4.10
CA GLY A 369 13.48 14.70 -5.40
C GLY A 369 12.81 15.43 -6.56
N ILE A 370 12.56 14.71 -7.64
CA ILE A 370 12.00 15.21 -8.90
C ILE A 370 10.62 14.63 -9.19
N PRO A 371 9.83 15.23 -10.09
CA PRO A 371 8.59 14.63 -10.59
C PRO A 371 8.81 13.20 -11.10
N ASN A 372 7.92 12.30 -10.71
CA ASN A 372 7.84 10.98 -11.29
C ASN A 372 7.26 11.08 -12.71
N ALA A 373 7.94 10.50 -13.69
CA ALA A 373 7.54 10.54 -15.11
C ALA A 373 6.10 10.03 -15.39
N GLN A 374 5.50 9.35 -14.44
CA GLN A 374 4.10 8.91 -14.47
C GLN A 374 3.10 10.08 -14.42
N TYR A 375 3.52 11.21 -13.85
CA TYR A 375 2.69 12.39 -13.59
C TYR A 375 3.27 13.63 -14.24
N ASP A 376 2.42 14.44 -14.84
CA ASP A 376 2.77 15.81 -15.27
C ASP A 376 2.53 16.76 -14.08
N ILE A 377 3.60 17.09 -13.37
CA ILE A 377 3.57 17.88 -12.12
C ILE A 377 4.11 19.27 -12.36
N ASP A 378 3.41 20.25 -11.79
CA ASP A 378 3.84 21.63 -11.79
C ASP A 378 3.66 22.29 -10.41
N LEU A 379 4.23 23.47 -10.25
CA LEU A 379 4.00 24.36 -9.10
C LEU A 379 3.29 25.62 -9.60
N ILE A 380 2.16 25.94 -8.98
CA ILE A 380 1.37 27.10 -9.37
C ILE A 380 1.16 28.08 -8.20
N ARG A 381 1.04 29.36 -8.54
CA ARG A 381 0.60 30.42 -7.62
C ARG A 381 -0.90 30.33 -7.35
N ALA A 382 -1.37 31.10 -6.37
CA ALA A 382 -2.79 31.19 -6.05
C ALA A 382 -3.68 31.72 -7.21
N ASP A 383 -3.09 32.40 -8.19
CA ASP A 383 -3.78 32.85 -9.39
C ASP A 383 -3.75 31.84 -10.56
N GLY A 384 -3.20 30.64 -10.32
CA GLY A 384 -3.09 29.56 -11.30
C GLY A 384 -1.90 29.67 -12.25
N THR A 385 -1.06 30.71 -12.15
CA THR A 385 0.12 30.85 -13.00
C THR A 385 1.29 29.99 -12.49
N PRO A 386 2.16 29.45 -13.39
CA PRO A 386 3.32 28.67 -12.98
C PRO A 386 4.29 29.50 -12.13
N CYS A 387 4.90 28.84 -11.13
CA CYS A 387 5.95 29.41 -10.28
C CYS A 387 7.30 29.42 -10.98
N GLU A 388 8.10 30.45 -10.68
CA GLU A 388 9.53 30.51 -11.01
C GLU A 388 10.34 29.65 -10.00
N ASP A 389 11.60 29.33 -10.35
CA ASP A 389 12.51 28.62 -9.45
C ASP A 389 12.73 29.44 -8.16
N GLY A 390 12.72 28.76 -7.01
CA GLY A 390 12.82 29.37 -5.69
C GLY A 390 11.51 29.94 -5.16
N GLU A 391 10.45 29.99 -5.96
CA GLU A 391 9.15 30.49 -5.55
C GLU A 391 8.28 29.37 -4.98
N LYS A 392 7.55 29.69 -3.91
CA LYS A 392 6.64 28.76 -3.25
C LYS A 392 5.29 28.71 -3.96
N GLY A 393 4.87 27.52 -4.37
CA GLY A 393 3.57 27.29 -4.99
C GLY A 393 2.93 25.97 -4.55
N GLU A 394 1.68 25.79 -4.95
CA GLU A 394 0.96 24.54 -4.77
C GLU A 394 1.46 23.50 -5.77
N ILE A 395 1.67 22.26 -5.28
CA ILE A 395 1.94 21.12 -6.14
C ILE A 395 0.62 20.72 -6.81
N VAL A 396 0.61 20.68 -8.14
CA VAL A 396 -0.54 20.23 -8.92
C VAL A 396 -0.15 19.12 -9.88
N VAL A 397 -1.10 18.25 -10.21
CA VAL A 397 -0.95 17.25 -11.28
C VAL A 397 -1.82 17.65 -12.45
N ARG A 398 -1.21 17.83 -13.63
CA ARG A 398 -1.98 18.10 -14.86
C ARG A 398 -2.72 16.84 -15.27
N VAL A 399 -4.01 16.99 -15.50
CA VAL A 399 -4.87 15.92 -15.96
C VAL A 399 -5.27 16.23 -17.40
N GLY A 400 -4.67 15.50 -18.33
CA GLY A 400 -5.01 15.61 -19.76
C GLY A 400 -6.34 14.91 -20.08
N ASP A 401 -6.46 14.45 -21.32
CA ASP A 401 -7.65 13.72 -21.80
C ASP A 401 -7.92 12.42 -21.04
N ARG A 402 -6.90 11.88 -20.37
CA ARG A 402 -6.98 10.67 -19.57
C ARG A 402 -6.32 10.88 -18.21
N LYS A 403 -7.03 10.46 -17.17
CA LYS A 403 -6.52 10.45 -15.80
C LYS A 403 -5.18 9.68 -15.74
N PRO A 404 -4.12 10.24 -15.12
CA PRO A 404 -2.87 9.52 -14.90
C PRO A 404 -3.07 8.22 -14.11
N ILE A 405 -2.33 7.18 -14.49
CA ILE A 405 -2.32 5.91 -13.74
C ILE A 405 -1.84 6.19 -12.32
N GLY A 406 -2.53 5.62 -11.32
CA GLY A 406 -2.16 5.80 -9.91
C GLY A 406 -2.73 7.04 -9.24
N LEU A 407 -3.36 7.95 -9.98
CA LEU A 407 -4.14 9.03 -9.40
C LEU A 407 -5.52 8.50 -9.00
N PHE A 408 -6.06 8.95 -7.86
CA PHE A 408 -7.35 8.49 -7.36
C PHE A 408 -8.49 8.80 -8.35
N LYS A 409 -9.57 8.08 -8.22
CA LYS A 409 -10.74 8.23 -9.09
C LYS A 409 -11.61 9.41 -8.67
N GLU A 410 -11.93 9.46 -7.39
CA GLU A 410 -12.84 10.44 -6.80
C GLU A 410 -12.75 10.38 -5.27
N TYR A 411 -13.27 11.39 -4.60
CA TYR A 411 -13.74 11.23 -3.22
C TYR A 411 -15.11 10.56 -3.29
N TYR A 412 -15.17 9.31 -2.83
CA TYR A 412 -16.33 8.44 -3.02
C TYR A 412 -17.59 9.00 -2.39
N ARG A 413 -18.64 9.15 -3.20
CA ARG A 413 -19.93 9.75 -2.81
C ARG A 413 -19.81 11.20 -2.32
N ASP A 414 -18.79 11.91 -2.77
CA ASP A 414 -18.62 13.33 -2.49
C ASP A 414 -18.19 14.08 -3.76
N PRO A 415 -19.14 14.35 -4.67
CA PRO A 415 -18.83 15.00 -5.93
C PRO A 415 -18.43 16.45 -5.77
N GLU A 416 -18.83 17.14 -4.69
CA GLU A 416 -18.45 18.53 -4.41
C GLU A 416 -16.97 18.60 -4.04
N LEU A 417 -16.57 17.79 -3.07
CA LEU A 417 -15.16 17.68 -2.67
C LEU A 417 -14.28 17.22 -3.85
N THR A 418 -14.79 16.32 -4.70
CA THR A 418 -14.07 15.89 -5.88
C THR A 418 -13.86 17.06 -6.85
N ARG A 419 -14.88 17.89 -7.09
CA ARG A 419 -14.74 19.10 -7.93
C ARG A 419 -13.81 20.16 -7.33
N GLU A 420 -13.78 20.29 -6.00
CA GLU A 420 -12.84 21.19 -5.31
C GLU A 420 -11.40 20.78 -5.50
N ALA A 421 -11.12 19.47 -5.54
CA ALA A 421 -9.77 18.95 -5.76
C ALA A 421 -9.38 18.86 -7.24
N TRP A 422 -10.39 18.72 -8.12
CA TRP A 422 -10.19 18.53 -9.55
C TRP A 422 -10.89 19.66 -10.33
N HIS A 423 -10.16 20.69 -10.66
CA HIS A 423 -10.67 21.81 -11.48
C HIS A 423 -9.57 22.35 -12.41
N ASP A 424 -9.96 23.09 -13.42
CA ASP A 424 -9.09 23.73 -14.40
C ASP A 424 -8.09 22.77 -15.11
N GLY A 425 -8.47 21.46 -15.22
CA GLY A 425 -7.62 20.44 -15.80
C GLY A 425 -6.47 19.99 -14.89
N LEU A 426 -6.54 20.31 -13.61
CA LEU A 426 -5.56 20.01 -12.59
C LEU A 426 -6.17 19.19 -11.45
N TYR A 427 -5.36 18.34 -10.85
CA TYR A 427 -5.59 17.85 -9.49
C TYR A 427 -4.77 18.72 -8.52
N HIS A 428 -5.44 19.37 -7.61
CA HIS A 428 -4.88 20.24 -6.57
C HIS A 428 -4.56 19.41 -5.33
N THR A 429 -3.26 19.31 -5.01
CA THR A 429 -2.82 18.48 -3.87
C THR A 429 -3.05 19.14 -2.52
N GLY A 430 -3.14 20.47 -2.47
CA GLY A 430 -3.13 21.25 -1.24
C GLY A 430 -1.76 21.36 -0.56
N ASP A 431 -0.74 20.67 -1.08
CA ASP A 431 0.62 20.70 -0.55
C ASP A 431 1.45 21.77 -1.25
N MET A 432 2.25 22.51 -0.46
CA MET A 432 3.08 23.62 -0.92
C MET A 432 4.54 23.22 -1.01
N ALA A 433 5.19 23.57 -2.12
CA ALA A 433 6.61 23.33 -2.33
C ALA A 433 7.28 24.49 -3.08
N TRP A 434 8.57 24.39 -3.28
CA TRP A 434 9.36 25.20 -4.19
C TRP A 434 10.39 24.30 -4.89
N ARG A 435 10.86 24.71 -6.06
CA ARG A 435 11.91 24.00 -6.81
C ARG A 435 13.16 24.85 -6.96
N ASP A 436 14.31 24.22 -7.11
CA ASP A 436 15.62 24.83 -7.36
C ASP A 436 16.29 24.29 -8.61
#